data_497502dc48665cbb21bca3c9a466596d
#
_entry.id   497502dc48665cbb21bca3c9a466596d
#
_cell.length_a   1.000
_cell.length_b   1.000
_cell.length_c   1.000
_cell.angle_alpha   90.00
_cell.angle_beta   90.00
_cell.angle_gamma   90.00
#
_symmetry.space_group_name_H-M   'P 1'
#
loop_
_entity.id
_entity.type
_entity.pdbx_description
1 polymer ?
#
loop_
_entity_poly.entity_id
_entity_poly.type
_entity_poly.pdbx_seq_one_letter_code
_entity_poly.pdbx_strand_id
1 'polypeptide(L)'
;MEIKRNVLLNPGPATTTDTVKMAQIVPDICPREQEFASLMKGLRADLLKVVHADPAEYTSVLFCGSGTINMDVCLNSLLPADKKILVINNGAYSTRAVEICEAYGLPHINLQFPVTEKPDLAVVE
;
A
#
# COMPACT_ATOMS: atom_id res chain seq x y z
N MET A 1 -18.98 -26.25 6.58
CA MET A 1 -19.57 -24.90 6.52
C MET A 1 -19.42 -24.43 5.08
N GLU A 2 -20.52 -24.13 4.41
CA GLU A 2 -20.50 -23.60 3.04
C GLU A 2 -20.40 -22.07 3.12
N ILE A 3 -19.38 -21.49 2.50
CA ILE A 3 -19.20 -20.03 2.45
C ILE A 3 -19.84 -19.52 1.16
N LYS A 4 -20.85 -18.67 1.28
CA LYS A 4 -21.45 -18.01 0.13
C LYS A 4 -20.40 -17.21 -0.63
N ARG A 5 -20.22 -17.51 -1.91
CA ARG A 5 -19.25 -16.83 -2.76
C ARG A 5 -19.94 -15.75 -3.61
N ASN A 6 -19.52 -14.50 -3.42
CA ASN A 6 -19.86 -13.40 -4.33
C ASN A 6 -18.61 -13.05 -5.16
N VAL A 7 -18.79 -12.77 -6.43
CA VAL A 7 -17.73 -12.27 -7.30
C VAL A 7 -17.76 -10.75 -7.27
N LEU A 8 -16.67 -10.14 -6.83
CA LEU A 8 -16.50 -8.69 -6.82
C LEU A 8 -15.85 -8.24 -8.13
N LEU A 9 -16.46 -7.28 -8.80
CA LEU A 9 -16.00 -6.73 -10.09
C LEU A 9 -15.42 -5.31 -9.92
N ASN A 10 -14.73 -5.06 -8.83
CA ASN A 10 -14.10 -3.79 -8.48
C ASN A 10 -12.58 -3.98 -8.31
N PRO A 11 -11.77 -2.92 -8.37
CA PRO A 11 -10.32 -3.03 -8.23
C PRO A 11 -9.85 -3.46 -6.83
N GLY A 12 -10.71 -3.34 -5.84
CA GLY A 12 -10.50 -3.79 -4.46
C GLY A 12 -11.69 -3.43 -3.57
N PRO A 13 -12.01 -4.27 -2.56
CA PRO A 13 -11.40 -5.57 -2.25
C PRO A 13 -11.65 -6.63 -3.33
N ALA A 14 -10.70 -7.57 -3.48
CA ALA A 14 -10.82 -8.68 -4.42
C ALA A 14 -11.57 -9.87 -3.82
N THR A 15 -12.19 -10.69 -4.67
CA THR A 15 -12.76 -11.96 -4.26
C THR A 15 -11.64 -12.93 -3.86
N THR A 16 -11.67 -13.41 -2.62
CA THR A 16 -10.70 -14.39 -2.11
C THR A 16 -11.24 -15.82 -2.20
N THR A 17 -10.34 -16.80 -2.24
CA THR A 17 -10.69 -18.22 -2.17
C THR A 17 -11.12 -18.62 -0.75
N ASP A 18 -11.76 -19.78 -0.61
CA ASP A 18 -12.17 -20.29 0.69
C ASP A 18 -10.98 -20.60 1.58
N THR A 19 -9.86 -21.04 0.99
CA THR A 19 -8.60 -21.26 1.71
C THR A 19 -8.08 -19.98 2.37
N VAL A 20 -8.14 -18.85 1.68
CA VAL A 20 -7.76 -17.54 2.25
C VAL A 20 -8.69 -17.13 3.39
N LYS A 21 -10.02 -17.36 3.23
CA LYS A 21 -10.99 -17.05 4.28
C LYS A 21 -10.78 -17.93 5.51
N MET A 22 -10.55 -19.23 5.31
CA MET A 22 -10.31 -20.18 6.41
C MET A 22 -8.99 -19.90 7.14
N ALA A 23 -7.98 -19.38 6.45
CA ALA A 23 -6.71 -18.99 7.07
C ALA A 23 -6.83 -17.81 8.05
N GLN A 24 -7.97 -17.10 8.05
CA GLN A 24 -8.25 -16.04 9.03
C GLN A 24 -8.82 -16.56 10.36
N ILE A 25 -9.18 -17.86 10.42
CA ILE A 25 -9.67 -18.51 11.63
C ILE A 25 -8.45 -19.03 12.39
N VAL A 26 -7.94 -18.20 13.29
CA VAL A 26 -6.74 -18.49 14.06
C VAL A 26 -7.02 -18.31 15.56
N PRO A 27 -6.24 -18.96 16.46
CA PRO A 27 -6.32 -18.71 17.89
C PRO A 27 -6.02 -17.25 18.24
N ASP A 28 -6.59 -16.78 19.34
CA ASP A 28 -6.23 -15.48 19.91
C ASP A 28 -4.78 -15.52 20.37
N ILE A 29 -4.01 -14.50 19.97
CA ILE A 29 -2.58 -14.35 20.30
C ILE A 29 -2.37 -12.97 20.91
N CYS A 30 -1.67 -12.94 22.05
CA CYS A 30 -1.31 -11.68 22.68
C CYS A 30 -0.20 -10.95 21.87
N PRO A 31 -0.43 -9.70 21.42
CA PRO A 31 0.53 -8.99 20.57
C PRO A 31 1.83 -8.61 21.31
N ARG A 32 1.90 -8.76 22.62
CA ARG A 32 3.08 -8.45 23.44
C ARG A 32 3.93 -9.68 23.78
N GLU A 33 3.54 -10.86 23.29
CA GLU A 33 4.24 -12.11 23.57
C GLU A 33 5.14 -12.57 22.42
N GLN A 34 6.07 -13.47 22.73
CA GLN A 34 7.06 -13.97 21.78
C GLN A 34 6.43 -14.71 20.61
N GLU A 35 5.28 -15.34 20.83
CA GLU A 35 4.54 -16.04 19.77
C GLU A 35 4.13 -15.06 18.66
N PHE A 36 3.54 -13.93 19.02
CA PHE A 36 3.17 -12.87 18.07
C PHE A 36 4.40 -12.22 17.42
N ALA A 37 5.47 -11.99 18.18
CA ALA A 37 6.72 -11.45 17.65
C ALA A 37 7.33 -12.39 16.59
N SER A 38 7.26 -13.69 16.80
CA SER A 38 7.73 -14.70 15.84
C SER A 38 6.88 -14.73 14.57
N LEU A 39 5.55 -14.65 14.70
CA LEU A 39 4.62 -14.54 13.58
C LEU A 39 4.92 -13.28 12.75
N MET A 40 5.07 -12.13 13.38
CA MET A 40 5.38 -10.86 12.72
C MET A 40 6.73 -10.88 12.00
N LYS A 41 7.74 -11.51 12.60
CA LYS A 41 9.05 -11.69 11.96
C LYS A 41 8.94 -12.50 10.67
N GLY A 42 8.20 -13.62 10.70
CA GLY A 42 7.93 -14.44 9.52
C GLY A 42 7.19 -13.67 8.43
N LEU A 43 6.08 -13.02 8.80
CA LEU A 43 5.27 -12.23 7.88
C LEU A 43 6.08 -11.12 7.18
N ARG A 44 6.91 -10.39 7.93
CA ARG A 44 7.77 -9.33 7.36
C ARG A 44 8.78 -9.89 6.36
N ALA A 45 9.36 -11.05 6.63
CA ALA A 45 10.28 -11.72 5.70
C ALA A 45 9.56 -12.21 4.43
N ASP A 46 8.34 -12.73 4.56
CA ASP A 46 7.57 -13.21 3.41
C ASP A 46 7.08 -12.08 2.51
N LEU A 47 6.75 -10.92 3.07
CA LEU A 47 6.38 -9.73 2.29
C LEU A 47 7.53 -9.23 1.39
N LEU A 48 8.79 -9.34 1.83
CA LEU A 48 9.94 -9.02 0.98
C LEU A 48 10.04 -9.93 -0.25
N LYS A 49 9.70 -11.22 -0.09
CA LYS A 49 9.68 -12.18 -1.20
C LYS A 49 8.64 -11.80 -2.26
N VAL A 50 7.47 -11.27 -1.85
CA VAL A 50 6.40 -10.83 -2.76
C VAL A 50 6.89 -9.74 -3.72
N VAL A 51 7.74 -8.84 -3.26
CA VAL A 51 8.29 -7.72 -4.04
C VAL A 51 9.72 -7.99 -4.55
N HIS A 52 10.23 -9.21 -4.37
CA HIS A 52 11.58 -9.61 -4.77
C HIS A 52 12.69 -8.71 -4.17
N ALA A 53 12.48 -8.20 -2.95
CA ALA A 53 13.44 -7.34 -2.27
C ALA A 53 14.48 -8.15 -1.49
N ASP A 54 15.74 -7.72 -1.53
CA ASP A 54 16.83 -8.33 -0.75
C ASP A 54 16.66 -7.98 0.74
N PRO A 55 16.56 -8.96 1.64
CA PRO A 55 16.43 -8.73 3.07
C PRO A 55 17.67 -8.11 3.72
N ALA A 56 18.82 -8.07 3.04
CA ALA A 56 20.01 -7.36 3.50
C ALA A 56 19.89 -5.83 3.33
N GLU A 57 19.07 -5.38 2.36
CA GLU A 57 18.91 -3.96 2.04
C GLU A 57 17.52 -3.41 2.42
N TYR A 58 16.51 -4.28 2.52
CA TYR A 58 15.12 -3.89 2.70
C TYR A 58 14.49 -4.52 3.94
N THR A 59 13.51 -3.84 4.46
CA THR A 59 12.62 -4.35 5.51
C THR A 59 11.18 -3.94 5.23
N SER A 60 10.22 -4.73 5.70
CA SER A 60 8.80 -4.36 5.63
C SER A 60 8.36 -3.70 6.93
N VAL A 61 7.63 -2.61 6.82
CA VAL A 61 6.97 -1.92 7.94
C VAL A 61 5.47 -2.07 7.77
N LEU A 62 4.79 -2.56 8.81
CA LEU A 62 3.36 -2.89 8.76
C LEU A 62 2.55 -1.83 9.50
N PHE A 63 1.52 -1.31 8.84
CA PHE A 63 0.53 -0.41 9.41
C PHE A 63 -0.85 -1.04 9.40
N CYS A 64 -1.59 -0.91 10.50
CA CYS A 64 -2.99 -1.29 10.55
C CYS A 64 -3.84 -0.19 9.94
N GLY A 65 -4.49 -0.47 8.81
CA GLY A 65 -5.37 0.48 8.13
C GLY A 65 -5.67 0.07 6.69
N SER A 66 -6.31 0.96 5.95
CA SER A 66 -6.52 0.80 4.51
C SER A 66 -5.25 1.13 3.72
N GLY A 67 -5.22 0.81 2.41
CA GLY A 67 -4.12 1.21 1.53
C GLY A 67 -3.83 2.72 1.54
N THR A 68 -4.80 3.56 1.87
CA THR A 68 -4.63 5.01 1.98
C THR A 68 -3.64 5.41 3.08
N ILE A 69 -3.57 4.67 4.20
CA ILE A 69 -2.59 4.97 5.24
C ILE A 69 -1.15 4.79 4.74
N ASN A 70 -0.92 3.82 3.86
CA ASN A 70 0.41 3.63 3.27
C ASN A 70 0.78 4.80 2.33
N MET A 71 -0.17 5.33 1.57
CA MET A 71 0.06 6.54 0.77
C MET A 71 0.43 7.72 1.68
N ASP A 72 -0.35 7.95 2.73
CA ASP A 72 -0.13 9.01 3.71
C ASP A 72 1.27 8.90 4.35
N VAL A 73 1.60 7.71 4.87
CA VAL A 73 2.90 7.44 5.48
C VAL A 73 4.06 7.66 4.50
N CYS A 74 3.96 7.15 3.27
CA CYS A 74 5.03 7.31 2.28
C CYS A 74 5.25 8.77 1.91
N LEU A 75 4.19 9.51 1.61
CA LEU A 75 4.27 10.92 1.22
C LEU A 75 4.87 11.79 2.33
N ASN A 76 4.49 11.52 3.59
CA ASN A 76 4.98 12.30 4.73
C ASN A 76 6.37 11.88 5.24
N SER A 77 6.80 10.63 4.99
CA SER A 77 8.03 10.10 5.60
C SER A 77 9.22 10.04 4.65
N LEU A 78 8.99 9.97 3.32
CA LEU A 78 10.07 9.73 2.36
C LEU A 78 10.54 10.99 1.65
N LEU A 79 9.90 12.13 1.84
CA LEU A 79 10.27 13.39 1.18
C LEU A 79 11.45 14.04 1.91
N PRO A 80 12.64 14.19 1.29
CA PRO A 80 13.69 15.02 1.82
C PRO A 80 13.29 16.50 1.88
N ALA A 81 13.85 17.24 2.83
CA ALA A 81 13.45 18.63 3.11
C ALA A 81 13.67 19.60 1.92
N ASP A 82 14.60 19.29 1.04
CA ASP A 82 14.97 20.09 -0.14
C ASP A 82 14.32 19.60 -1.44
N LYS A 83 13.42 18.61 -1.39
CA LYS A 83 12.82 17.97 -2.57
C LYS A 83 11.32 18.24 -2.66
N LYS A 84 10.76 17.88 -3.81
CA LYS A 84 9.33 17.92 -4.09
C LYS A 84 8.85 16.54 -4.53
N ILE A 85 7.59 16.25 -4.25
CA ILE A 85 6.92 15.05 -4.75
C ILE A 85 6.41 15.33 -6.15
N LEU A 86 6.75 14.48 -7.12
CA LEU A 86 6.14 14.49 -8.43
C LEU A 86 4.97 13.50 -8.45
N VAL A 87 3.76 13.98 -8.65
CA VAL A 87 2.57 13.16 -8.79
C VAL A 87 2.14 13.11 -10.25
N ILE A 88 2.26 11.94 -10.88
CA ILE A 88 1.68 11.66 -12.20
C ILE A 88 0.20 11.36 -11.98
N ASN A 89 -0.65 12.37 -12.19
CA ASN A 89 -2.06 12.29 -11.84
C ASN A 89 -2.91 11.90 -13.05
N ASN A 90 -3.30 10.63 -13.10
CA ASN A 90 -4.14 10.06 -14.15
C ASN A 90 -5.37 9.31 -13.61
N GLY A 91 -5.81 9.58 -12.38
CA GLY A 91 -6.99 8.92 -11.81
C GLY A 91 -7.21 9.17 -10.33
N ALA A 92 -8.19 8.48 -9.75
CA ALA A 92 -8.66 8.73 -8.39
C ALA A 92 -7.57 8.55 -7.31
N TYR A 93 -6.69 7.56 -7.44
CA TYR A 93 -5.64 7.33 -6.45
C TYR A 93 -4.53 8.38 -6.49
N SER A 94 -4.14 8.80 -7.69
CA SER A 94 -3.15 9.88 -7.85
C SER A 94 -3.74 11.23 -7.45
N THR A 95 -5.02 11.49 -7.70
CA THR A 95 -5.73 12.67 -7.16
C THR A 95 -5.71 12.65 -5.62
N ARG A 96 -5.93 11.49 -5.00
CA ARG A 96 -5.81 11.34 -3.54
C ARG A 96 -4.41 11.65 -3.03
N ALA A 97 -3.36 11.30 -3.77
CA ALA A 97 -1.99 11.65 -3.40
C ALA A 97 -1.76 13.16 -3.42
N VAL A 98 -2.33 13.87 -4.41
CA VAL A 98 -2.30 15.34 -4.46
C VAL A 98 -3.04 15.95 -3.26
N GLU A 99 -4.26 15.49 -2.97
CA GLU A 99 -5.03 15.93 -1.81
C GLU A 99 -4.28 15.77 -0.48
N ILE A 100 -3.55 14.66 -0.31
CA ILE A 100 -2.69 14.43 0.87
C ILE A 100 -1.56 15.46 0.91
N CYS A 101 -0.87 15.68 -0.22
CA CYS A 101 0.20 16.67 -0.28
C CYS A 101 -0.30 18.08 0.07
N GLU A 102 -1.46 18.46 -0.44
CA GLU A 102 -2.11 19.76 -0.15
C GLU A 102 -2.48 19.87 1.33
N ALA A 103 -3.11 18.84 1.90
CA ALA A 103 -3.56 18.83 3.29
C ALA A 103 -2.39 18.98 4.30
N TYR A 104 -1.24 18.39 3.99
CA TYR A 104 -0.04 18.49 4.83
C TYR A 104 0.93 19.61 4.42
N GLY A 105 0.61 20.35 3.35
CA GLY A 105 1.50 21.40 2.84
C GLY A 105 2.83 20.87 2.28
N LEU A 106 2.84 19.64 1.76
CA LEU A 106 4.04 19.02 1.20
C LEU A 106 4.38 19.66 -0.16
N PRO A 107 5.64 20.04 -0.42
CA PRO A 107 6.05 20.51 -1.72
C PRO A 107 5.83 19.45 -2.80
N HIS A 108 4.99 19.74 -3.79
CA HIS A 108 4.67 18.78 -4.85
C HIS A 108 4.45 19.43 -6.21
N ILE A 109 4.52 18.62 -7.26
CA ILE A 109 4.17 18.96 -8.63
C ILE A 109 3.08 17.97 -9.07
N ASN A 110 1.93 18.50 -9.47
CA ASN A 110 0.83 17.70 -10.00
C ASN A 110 0.85 17.74 -11.53
N LEU A 111 1.28 16.65 -12.17
CA LEU A 111 1.19 16.47 -13.62
C LEU A 111 -0.10 15.72 -13.97
N GLN A 112 -1.09 16.49 -14.44
CA GLN A 112 -2.40 15.96 -14.78
C GLN A 112 -2.41 15.33 -16.17
N PHE A 113 -2.87 14.09 -16.26
CA PHE A 113 -3.10 13.35 -17.51
C PHE A 113 -4.54 12.83 -17.57
N PRO A 114 -5.11 12.66 -18.78
CA PRO A 114 -6.41 11.99 -18.94
C PRO A 114 -6.36 10.55 -18.41
N VAL A 115 -7.46 10.11 -17.78
CA VAL A 115 -7.55 8.76 -17.15
C VAL A 115 -7.36 7.63 -18.17
N THR A 116 -7.75 7.88 -19.42
CA THR A 116 -7.73 6.89 -20.51
C THR A 116 -6.46 6.93 -21.36
N GLU A 117 -5.52 7.81 -21.04
CA GLU A 117 -4.31 8.00 -21.83
C GLU A 117 -3.06 7.60 -21.04
N LYS A 118 -2.07 7.09 -21.74
CA LYS A 118 -0.76 6.83 -21.17
C LYS A 118 -0.05 8.17 -20.92
N PRO A 119 0.53 8.39 -19.74
CA PRO A 119 1.32 9.58 -19.47
C PRO A 119 2.47 9.72 -20.48
N ASP A 120 2.66 10.94 -21.00
CA ASP A 120 3.78 11.25 -21.88
C ASP A 120 5.06 11.41 -21.05
N LEU A 121 6.04 10.55 -21.29
CA LEU A 121 7.31 10.56 -20.56
C LEU A 121 8.13 11.82 -20.85
N ALA A 122 8.01 12.43 -22.02
CA ALA A 122 8.69 13.68 -22.35
C ALA A 122 8.23 14.87 -21.49
N VAL A 123 7.04 14.78 -20.89
CA VAL A 123 6.52 15.80 -19.95
C VAL A 123 6.98 15.51 -18.51
N VAL A 124 7.37 14.27 -18.22
CA VAL A 124 7.82 13.84 -16.88
C VAL A 124 9.31 14.15 -16.65
N GLU A 125 10.11 14.17 -17.70
CA GLU A 125 11.54 14.53 -17.69
C GLU A 125 11.74 16.05 -17.57
#